data_d7eca783d10f0fed9e2ebc1f026e2736
#
_entry.id   d7eca783d10f0fed9e2ebc1f026e2736
#
_cell.length_a   1.000
_cell.length_b   1.000
_cell.length_c   1.000
_cell.angle_alpha   90.00
_cell.angle_beta   90.00
_cell.angle_gamma   90.00
#
_symmetry.space_group_name_H-M   'P 1'
#
loop_
_entity.id
_entity.type
_entity.pdbx_description
1 polymer ?
#
loop_
_entity_poly.entity_id
_entity_poly.type
_entity_poly.pdbx_seq_one_letter_code
_entity_poly.pdbx_strand_id
1 'polypeptide(L)'
;MKPIYVTKTPNLYRIQFEYHPKLVEVIKMIPSKPRYDGTDRAWLVSINDTRYPIGRDANWYVRAFAQWAVQMRYCSTVKEREVTEDINYDIPPMKPFVGEHYMLLQPYEYQLEGVQYAIEHKRCFFGDQPGLGKTLQAICAVVKAHKEAPIYGESFPVLVICPAALKVNWQREFKKFAGMNSIILDDRNRQSWQSFYECKKSDGSPLCEVFITNYESLNKFFVKAVNKESKLTMKSIAFDQRVSLFRSVIIDESHKCKSSKTQQSKYVEGICKGKRYIFALTGTPVVNNNTDLLQQLKILGRLEDFGGYSRYVERYCDGPKQASNVKELNWRLWNTCFFRREKSKVLTQLPDKTRQYLTVDITTTKEYKAAEADMVKYLKKYKNASDEQVQKSMNGAVMVQMQLLKQISARGKIKAVCEFVHDVIDGGEKLILFGYLKEVVAELKKEFPKAVTVTGSDSVNQKQYAVDSFQNNPDCKLIILNFKSGGTGLTLTAASRVAFIEFPWTFSDCEQAEDRAHRNGQKNNVNCYYFLGKDTIDKYMYDVIQTKKNIANGVTGTDDQVEENMVNLAMDLFRDKL
;
A
#
# COMPACT_ATOMS: atom_id res chain seq x y z
N MET A 1 12.21 16.48 -27.25
CA MET A 1 12.43 15.20 -27.94
C MET A 1 13.26 14.31 -27.02
N LYS A 2 12.83 13.06 -26.85
CA LYS A 2 13.54 12.09 -26.01
C LYS A 2 14.61 11.35 -26.81
N PRO A 3 15.63 10.79 -26.17
CA PRO A 3 16.64 9.99 -26.86
C PRO A 3 16.08 8.64 -27.33
N ILE A 4 16.72 8.05 -28.35
CA ILE A 4 16.56 6.63 -28.68
C ILE A 4 17.61 5.85 -27.88
N TYR A 5 17.17 4.77 -27.24
CA TYR A 5 18.07 3.85 -26.54
C TYR A 5 18.27 2.59 -27.36
N VAL A 6 19.51 2.22 -27.59
CA VAL A 6 19.90 1.00 -28.30
C VAL A 6 20.70 0.12 -27.35
N THR A 7 20.18 -1.08 -27.08
CA THR A 7 20.86 -2.09 -26.25
C THR A 7 21.18 -3.30 -27.12
N LYS A 8 22.45 -3.69 -27.17
CA LYS A 8 22.89 -4.90 -27.89
C LYS A 8 22.95 -6.08 -26.92
N THR A 9 22.31 -7.18 -27.28
CA THR A 9 22.43 -8.47 -26.61
C THR A 9 23.13 -9.47 -27.53
N PRO A 10 23.52 -10.66 -27.08
CA PRO A 10 24.18 -11.64 -27.95
C PRO A 10 23.39 -11.99 -29.22
N ASN A 11 22.06 -11.98 -29.16
CA ASN A 11 21.20 -12.46 -30.25
C ASN A 11 20.34 -11.38 -30.91
N LEU A 12 20.21 -10.17 -30.29
CA LEU A 12 19.33 -9.13 -30.81
C LEU A 12 19.74 -7.72 -30.34
N TYR A 13 19.25 -6.70 -31.07
CA TYR A 13 19.22 -5.33 -30.60
C TYR A 13 17.85 -5.02 -30.04
N ARG A 14 17.80 -4.33 -28.92
CA ARG A 14 16.59 -3.76 -28.31
C ARG A 14 16.63 -2.26 -28.53
N ILE A 15 15.62 -1.71 -29.22
CA ILE A 15 15.54 -0.31 -29.58
C ILE A 15 14.31 0.29 -28.92
N GLN A 16 14.52 1.26 -28.05
CA GLN A 16 13.46 1.93 -27.29
C GLN A 16 13.39 3.40 -27.68
N PHE A 17 12.20 3.88 -28.01
CA PHE A 17 11.94 5.29 -28.33
C PHE A 17 10.50 5.67 -28.00
N GLU A 18 10.26 6.97 -27.85
CA GLU A 18 8.92 7.51 -27.70
C GLU A 18 8.10 7.26 -28.96
N TYR A 19 6.84 6.84 -28.80
CA TYR A 19 6.01 6.50 -29.95
C TYR A 19 5.93 7.66 -30.93
N HIS A 20 6.31 7.37 -32.16
CA HIS A 20 6.16 8.26 -33.30
C HIS A 20 5.87 7.43 -34.56
N PRO A 21 4.77 7.71 -35.31
CA PRO A 21 4.36 6.90 -36.46
C PRO A 21 5.49 6.65 -37.48
N LYS A 22 6.27 7.67 -37.79
CA LYS A 22 7.39 7.56 -38.74
C LYS A 22 8.54 6.71 -38.23
N LEU A 23 8.86 6.75 -36.92
CA LEU A 23 9.88 5.85 -36.35
C LEU A 23 9.42 4.40 -36.43
N VAL A 24 8.12 4.13 -36.16
CA VAL A 24 7.53 2.80 -36.27
C VAL A 24 7.53 2.30 -37.72
N GLU A 25 7.23 3.17 -38.69
CA GLU A 25 7.27 2.83 -40.10
C GLU A 25 8.69 2.43 -40.53
N VAL A 26 9.68 3.25 -40.21
CA VAL A 26 11.07 3.02 -40.67
C VAL A 26 11.72 1.83 -39.96
N ILE A 27 11.50 1.62 -38.66
CA ILE A 27 12.06 0.44 -37.99
C ILE A 27 11.53 -0.88 -38.55
N LYS A 28 10.27 -0.92 -38.98
CA LYS A 28 9.66 -2.10 -39.64
C LYS A 28 10.25 -2.41 -41.01
N MET A 29 10.98 -1.47 -41.64
CA MET A 29 11.66 -1.69 -42.92
C MET A 29 12.96 -2.48 -42.75
N ILE A 30 13.45 -2.69 -41.54
CA ILE A 30 14.65 -3.53 -41.31
C ILE A 30 14.35 -4.96 -41.77
N PRO A 31 15.23 -5.60 -42.57
CA PRO A 31 14.95 -6.91 -43.20
C PRO A 31 14.58 -8.05 -42.25
N SER A 32 15.10 -8.01 -41.01
CA SER A 32 14.75 -8.99 -39.97
C SER A 32 13.30 -8.93 -39.49
N LYS A 33 12.49 -8.00 -40.02
CA LYS A 33 11.10 -7.76 -39.59
C LYS A 33 11.01 -7.60 -38.06
N PRO A 34 11.52 -6.52 -37.50
CA PRO A 34 11.53 -6.27 -36.08
C PRO A 34 10.17 -6.49 -35.44
N ARG A 35 10.16 -7.12 -34.27
CA ARG A 35 8.95 -7.37 -33.50
C ARG A 35 8.93 -6.42 -32.30
N TYR A 36 7.77 -5.85 -32.02
CA TYR A 36 7.57 -5.03 -30.83
C TYR A 36 7.31 -5.92 -29.62
N ASP A 37 8.11 -5.73 -28.59
CA ASP A 37 7.90 -6.34 -27.27
C ASP A 37 7.17 -5.34 -26.39
N GLY A 38 5.91 -5.64 -26.09
CA GLY A 38 5.05 -4.79 -25.27
C GLY A 38 5.46 -4.77 -23.78
N THR A 39 6.16 -5.80 -23.32
CA THR A 39 6.62 -5.91 -21.94
C THR A 39 7.76 -4.93 -21.67
N ASP A 40 8.76 -4.92 -22.55
CA ASP A 40 9.93 -4.06 -22.43
C ASP A 40 9.79 -2.76 -23.23
N ARG A 41 8.71 -2.62 -24.01
CA ARG A 41 8.48 -1.50 -24.94
C ARG A 41 9.65 -1.24 -25.85
N ALA A 42 10.20 -2.27 -26.37
CA ALA A 42 11.34 -2.26 -27.24
C ALA A 42 11.02 -2.91 -28.59
N TRP A 43 11.61 -2.41 -29.64
CA TRP A 43 11.68 -3.11 -30.92
C TRP A 43 12.85 -4.08 -30.91
N LEU A 44 12.58 -5.34 -31.17
CA LEU A 44 13.57 -6.42 -31.18
C LEU A 44 14.03 -6.67 -32.60
N VAL A 45 15.32 -6.41 -32.86
CA VAL A 45 15.98 -6.60 -34.16
C VAL A 45 16.93 -7.78 -34.02
N SER A 46 16.67 -8.88 -34.72
CA SER A 46 17.54 -10.08 -34.67
C SER A 46 18.91 -9.81 -35.28
N ILE A 47 19.99 -10.24 -34.63
CA ILE A 47 21.39 -10.08 -35.12
C ILE A 47 21.68 -11.14 -36.17
N ASN A 48 21.26 -12.37 -35.97
CA ASN A 48 21.61 -13.53 -36.80
C ASN A 48 20.49 -13.90 -37.80
N ASP A 49 19.90 -12.90 -38.44
CA ASP A 49 18.79 -13.13 -39.38
C ASP A 49 19.32 -13.28 -40.80
N THR A 50 18.91 -14.36 -41.48
CA THR A 50 19.34 -14.67 -42.87
C THR A 50 18.78 -13.74 -43.92
N ARG A 51 17.86 -12.85 -43.57
CA ARG A 51 17.23 -11.88 -44.48
C ARG A 51 18.09 -10.63 -44.69
N TYR A 52 19.19 -10.48 -43.95
CA TYR A 52 20.12 -9.36 -44.20
C TYR A 52 20.88 -9.58 -45.51
N PRO A 53 20.93 -8.56 -46.39
CA PRO A 53 21.74 -8.60 -47.60
C PRO A 53 23.23 -8.78 -47.32
N ILE A 54 23.94 -9.41 -48.24
CA ILE A 54 25.42 -9.55 -48.14
C ILE A 54 26.08 -8.17 -47.96
N GLY A 55 26.92 -8.08 -46.94
CA GLY A 55 27.64 -6.84 -46.60
C GLY A 55 26.91 -5.84 -45.73
N ARG A 56 25.69 -6.16 -45.29
CA ARG A 56 24.90 -5.32 -44.32
C ARG A 56 24.32 -6.20 -43.25
N ASP A 57 24.79 -6.04 -42.01
CA ASP A 57 24.32 -6.77 -40.84
C ASP A 57 23.27 -5.96 -40.03
N ALA A 58 22.79 -6.53 -38.95
CA ALA A 58 21.87 -5.87 -38.04
C ALA A 58 22.43 -4.54 -37.51
N ASN A 59 23.70 -4.48 -37.20
CA ASN A 59 24.36 -3.28 -36.67
C ASN A 59 24.29 -2.12 -37.68
N TRP A 60 24.53 -2.43 -38.98
CA TRP A 60 24.40 -1.44 -40.03
C TRP A 60 22.97 -0.84 -40.08
N TYR A 61 21.95 -1.67 -40.05
CA TYR A 61 20.55 -1.21 -40.11
C TYR A 61 20.12 -0.43 -38.85
N VAL A 62 20.54 -0.87 -37.67
CA VAL A 62 20.25 -0.18 -36.41
C VAL A 62 20.92 1.20 -36.34
N ARG A 63 22.19 1.28 -36.77
CA ARG A 63 22.90 2.57 -36.86
C ARG A 63 22.27 3.49 -37.89
N ALA A 64 21.94 2.97 -39.08
CA ALA A 64 21.27 3.77 -40.12
C ALA A 64 19.92 4.32 -39.64
N PHE A 65 19.11 3.51 -38.97
CA PHE A 65 17.84 3.94 -38.35
C PHE A 65 18.09 5.04 -37.32
N ALA A 66 19.03 4.84 -36.42
CA ALA A 66 19.34 5.78 -35.36
C ALA A 66 19.86 7.13 -35.90
N GLN A 67 20.79 7.11 -36.85
CA GLN A 67 21.30 8.31 -37.52
C GLN A 67 20.19 9.06 -38.26
N TRP A 68 19.35 8.34 -39.02
CA TRP A 68 18.24 8.92 -39.73
C TRP A 68 17.24 9.62 -38.75
N ALA A 69 16.92 8.98 -37.63
CA ALA A 69 16.00 9.54 -36.64
C ALA A 69 16.54 10.85 -36.02
N VAL A 70 17.86 10.96 -35.81
CA VAL A 70 18.53 12.18 -35.32
C VAL A 70 18.49 13.27 -36.40
N GLN A 71 18.86 12.93 -37.64
CA GLN A 71 18.90 13.87 -38.77
C GLN A 71 17.51 14.46 -39.06
N MET A 72 16.48 13.63 -38.98
CA MET A 72 15.08 14.04 -39.19
C MET A 72 14.44 14.70 -37.96
N ARG A 73 15.21 14.89 -36.89
CA ARG A 73 14.77 15.48 -35.62
C ARG A 73 13.59 14.78 -34.97
N TYR A 74 13.50 13.46 -35.10
CA TYR A 74 12.53 12.64 -34.38
C TYR A 74 13.00 12.26 -32.97
N CYS A 75 14.29 12.35 -32.70
CA CYS A 75 14.87 12.18 -31.38
C CYS A 75 16.00 13.19 -31.12
N SER A 76 16.39 13.38 -29.86
CA SER A 76 17.46 14.31 -29.50
C SER A 76 18.85 13.70 -29.70
N THR A 77 19.04 12.46 -29.33
CA THR A 77 20.29 11.72 -29.39
C THR A 77 20.02 10.22 -29.42
N VAL A 78 21.06 9.45 -29.77
CA VAL A 78 21.07 7.99 -29.60
C VAL A 78 21.98 7.65 -28.43
N LYS A 79 21.48 6.88 -27.48
CA LYS A 79 22.23 6.40 -26.32
C LYS A 79 22.42 4.89 -26.45
N GLU A 80 23.63 4.44 -26.62
CA GLU A 80 23.94 3.01 -26.49
C GLU A 80 23.91 2.63 -25.03
N ARG A 81 23.18 1.54 -24.73
CA ARG A 81 23.19 0.91 -23.40
C ARG A 81 24.04 -0.35 -23.52
N GLU A 82 25.11 -0.42 -22.75
CA GLU A 82 25.81 -1.69 -22.57
C GLU A 82 24.87 -2.71 -21.95
N VAL A 83 24.91 -3.93 -22.46
CA VAL A 83 24.33 -5.08 -21.74
C VAL A 83 25.21 -5.26 -20.52
N THR A 84 24.75 -4.82 -19.39
CA THR A 84 25.20 -5.45 -18.16
C THR A 84 24.89 -6.94 -18.33
N GLU A 85 25.88 -7.80 -18.15
CA GLU A 85 25.77 -9.26 -18.11
C GLU A 85 24.43 -9.65 -17.50
N ASP A 86 23.86 -10.80 -17.88
CA ASP A 86 22.63 -11.33 -17.27
C ASP A 86 22.82 -11.37 -15.75
N ILE A 87 22.56 -10.24 -15.11
CA ILE A 87 22.61 -10.15 -13.66
C ILE A 87 21.45 -11.03 -13.20
N ASN A 88 21.81 -12.09 -12.50
CA ASN A 88 20.82 -12.90 -11.83
C ASN A 88 20.15 -12.03 -10.76
N TYR A 89 18.89 -11.66 -11.01
CA TYR A 89 18.06 -10.91 -10.06
C TYR A 89 17.34 -11.84 -9.07
N ASP A 90 17.91 -13.00 -8.78
CA ASP A 90 17.38 -13.88 -7.75
C ASP A 90 17.50 -13.21 -6.38
N ILE A 91 16.41 -13.26 -5.66
CA ILE A 91 16.35 -12.68 -4.31
C ILE A 91 17.09 -13.63 -3.36
N PRO A 92 18.12 -13.15 -2.64
CA PRO A 92 18.85 -13.99 -1.71
C PRO A 92 17.94 -14.43 -0.56
N PRO A 93 18.16 -15.63 0.01
CA PRO A 93 17.45 -16.06 1.19
C PRO A 93 17.72 -15.11 2.36
N MET A 94 16.74 -14.99 3.24
CA MET A 94 16.92 -14.24 4.48
C MET A 94 17.99 -14.92 5.35
N LYS A 95 18.79 -14.12 6.02
CA LYS A 95 19.80 -14.64 6.96
C LYS A 95 19.12 -15.14 8.23
N PRO A 96 19.60 -16.25 8.82
CA PRO A 96 19.12 -16.72 10.11
C PRO A 96 19.42 -15.69 11.19
N PHE A 97 18.58 -15.68 12.21
CA PHE A 97 18.75 -14.80 13.36
C PHE A 97 19.95 -15.24 14.21
N VAL A 98 20.68 -14.25 14.71
CA VAL A 98 21.85 -14.48 15.57
C VAL A 98 21.67 -13.77 16.91
N GLY A 99 21.98 -14.46 18.00
CA GLY A 99 21.93 -13.91 19.35
C GLY A 99 20.57 -14.00 20.03
N GLU A 100 20.34 -13.14 21.01
CA GLU A 100 19.13 -13.12 21.83
C GLU A 100 18.11 -12.13 21.29
N HIS A 101 16.81 -12.45 21.34
CA HIS A 101 15.74 -11.58 20.86
C HIS A 101 15.19 -10.61 21.92
N TYR A 102 15.44 -10.85 23.21
CA TYR A 102 15.02 -10.02 24.35
C TYR A 102 13.51 -9.78 24.50
N MET A 103 12.69 -10.63 23.86
CA MET A 103 11.24 -10.54 23.95
C MET A 103 10.68 -11.44 25.04
N LEU A 104 9.59 -11.01 25.70
CA LEU A 104 8.88 -11.79 26.71
C LEU A 104 8.15 -13.00 26.13
N LEU A 105 7.78 -12.93 24.84
CA LEU A 105 7.15 -14.02 24.10
C LEU A 105 8.07 -14.42 22.95
N GLN A 106 8.13 -15.73 22.67
CA GLN A 106 8.95 -16.26 21.58
C GLN A 106 8.42 -15.80 20.21
N PRO A 107 9.19 -15.04 19.42
CA PRO A 107 8.85 -14.76 18.05
C PRO A 107 9.02 -16.01 17.16
N TYR A 108 8.28 -16.06 16.05
CA TYR A 108 8.49 -17.10 15.05
C TYR A 108 9.84 -16.93 14.34
N GLU A 109 10.37 -18.03 13.82
CA GLU A 109 11.66 -18.05 13.13
C GLU A 109 11.71 -17.01 12.00
N TYR A 110 10.70 -16.99 11.13
CA TYR A 110 10.63 -15.99 10.06
C TYR A 110 10.61 -14.55 10.59
N GLN A 111 9.99 -14.29 11.76
CA GLN A 111 10.01 -12.95 12.36
C GLN A 111 11.42 -12.57 12.81
N LEU A 112 12.12 -13.52 13.38
CA LEU A 112 13.51 -13.34 13.82
C LEU A 112 14.45 -13.07 12.64
N GLU A 113 14.27 -13.73 11.49
CA GLU A 113 14.99 -13.39 10.25
C GLU A 113 14.75 -11.94 9.82
N GLY A 114 13.49 -11.45 9.90
CA GLY A 114 13.17 -10.05 9.62
C GLY A 114 13.82 -9.08 10.60
N VAL A 115 13.96 -9.47 11.88
CA VAL A 115 14.71 -8.72 12.89
C VAL A 115 16.19 -8.67 12.53
N GLN A 116 16.78 -9.79 12.13
CA GLN A 116 18.20 -9.86 11.71
C GLN A 116 18.46 -8.90 10.55
N TYR A 117 17.60 -8.94 9.53
CA TYR A 117 17.68 -8.03 8.39
C TYR A 117 17.63 -6.55 8.85
N ALA A 118 16.69 -6.22 9.74
CA ALA A 118 16.50 -4.85 10.22
C ALA A 118 17.72 -4.33 11.02
N ILE A 119 18.37 -5.18 11.82
CA ILE A 119 19.58 -4.83 12.57
C ILE A 119 20.74 -4.55 11.62
N GLU A 120 20.93 -5.39 10.61
CA GLU A 120 22.01 -5.22 9.63
C GLU A 120 21.83 -3.95 8.80
N HIS A 121 20.60 -3.69 8.33
CA HIS A 121 20.32 -2.58 7.41
C HIS A 121 19.97 -1.26 8.11
N LYS A 122 19.54 -1.28 9.38
CA LYS A 122 19.21 -0.12 10.23
C LYS A 122 18.09 0.81 9.73
N ARG A 123 17.96 0.96 8.41
CA ARG A 123 16.94 1.79 7.74
C ARG A 123 16.32 0.96 6.64
N CYS A 124 15.13 0.40 6.91
CA CYS A 124 14.52 -0.56 5.99
C CYS A 124 13.00 -0.58 6.06
N PHE A 125 12.41 -1.19 5.03
CA PHE A 125 11.01 -1.54 5.00
C PHE A 125 10.78 -2.95 5.56
N PHE A 126 9.74 -3.07 6.36
CA PHE A 126 9.11 -4.34 6.70
C PHE A 126 7.92 -4.52 5.77
N GLY A 127 8.15 -5.21 4.65
CA GLY A 127 7.19 -5.39 3.56
C GLY A 127 6.31 -6.63 3.68
N ASP A 128 6.41 -7.39 4.76
CA ASP A 128 5.64 -8.60 5.03
C ASP A 128 4.14 -8.39 4.84
N GLN A 129 3.46 -9.40 4.31
CA GLN A 129 2.00 -9.35 4.19
C GLN A 129 1.33 -9.04 5.54
N PRO A 130 0.14 -8.40 5.52
CA PRO A 130 -0.62 -8.12 6.73
C PRO A 130 -0.82 -9.39 7.58
N GLY A 131 -0.70 -9.27 8.90
CA GLY A 131 -0.86 -10.41 9.82
C GLY A 131 0.41 -11.21 10.14
N LEU A 132 1.54 -10.94 9.49
CA LEU A 132 2.83 -11.59 9.78
C LEU A 132 3.61 -10.99 10.97
N GLY A 133 3.01 -10.06 11.70
CA GLY A 133 3.60 -9.53 12.94
C GLY A 133 4.71 -8.50 12.73
N LYS A 134 4.61 -7.63 11.72
CA LYS A 134 5.55 -6.52 11.50
C LYS A 134 5.79 -5.68 12.75
N THR A 135 4.76 -5.44 13.56
CA THR A 135 4.84 -4.71 14.82
C THR A 135 5.81 -5.37 15.79
N LEU A 136 5.66 -6.68 16.02
CA LEU A 136 6.56 -7.46 16.88
C LEU A 136 8.01 -7.42 16.38
N GLN A 137 8.18 -7.60 15.07
CA GLN A 137 9.52 -7.56 14.46
C GLN A 137 10.19 -6.19 14.67
N ALA A 138 9.46 -5.08 14.47
CA ALA A 138 10.00 -3.73 14.66
C ALA A 138 10.33 -3.44 16.14
N ILE A 139 9.49 -3.89 17.08
CA ILE A 139 9.74 -3.79 18.52
C ILE A 139 11.00 -4.60 18.87
N CYS A 140 11.07 -5.84 18.42
CA CYS A 140 12.22 -6.71 18.66
C CYS A 140 13.52 -6.10 18.13
N ALA A 141 13.48 -5.54 16.91
CA ALA A 141 14.64 -4.91 16.28
C ALA A 141 15.18 -3.71 17.10
N VAL A 142 14.31 -2.80 17.56
CA VAL A 142 14.77 -1.66 18.36
C VAL A 142 15.26 -2.08 19.75
N VAL A 143 14.63 -3.07 20.37
CA VAL A 143 15.05 -3.58 21.68
C VAL A 143 16.38 -4.31 21.57
N LYS A 144 16.55 -5.19 20.58
CA LYS A 144 17.84 -5.87 20.34
C LYS A 144 18.96 -4.87 20.07
N ALA A 145 18.71 -3.90 19.19
CA ALA A 145 19.67 -2.85 18.89
C ALA A 145 20.07 -2.03 20.13
N HIS A 146 19.15 -1.87 21.09
CA HIS A 146 19.45 -1.20 22.37
C HIS A 146 20.27 -2.08 23.32
N LYS A 147 19.89 -3.33 23.46
CA LYS A 147 20.53 -4.28 24.42
C LYS A 147 21.94 -4.67 24.01
N GLU A 148 22.18 -4.78 22.71
CA GLU A 148 23.49 -5.18 22.16
C GLU A 148 24.37 -3.98 21.79
N ALA A 149 23.90 -2.76 21.99
CA ALA A 149 24.66 -1.56 21.69
C ALA A 149 25.84 -1.41 22.67
N PRO A 150 27.04 -1.08 22.17
CA PRO A 150 28.19 -0.79 23.03
C PRO A 150 28.00 0.50 23.86
N ILE A 151 27.11 1.37 23.43
CA ILE A 151 26.78 2.63 24.10
C ILE A 151 25.29 2.64 24.43
N TYR A 152 24.95 2.88 25.68
CA TYR A 152 23.56 3.02 26.13
C TYR A 152 22.81 4.10 25.31
N GLY A 153 21.59 3.80 24.90
CA GLY A 153 20.75 4.73 24.16
C GLY A 153 20.97 4.78 22.64
N GLU A 154 21.64 3.79 22.04
CA GLU A 154 21.90 3.77 20.60
C GLU A 154 20.61 3.73 19.74
N SER A 155 19.57 3.03 20.20
CA SER A 155 18.28 2.94 19.50
C SER A 155 17.11 3.60 20.24
N PHE A 156 17.29 3.99 21.50
CA PHE A 156 16.27 4.65 22.30
C PHE A 156 16.67 6.11 22.61
N PRO A 157 15.70 7.03 22.77
CA PRO A 157 14.25 6.82 22.74
C PRO A 157 13.70 6.61 21.31
N VAL A 158 12.60 5.87 21.24
CA VAL A 158 11.90 5.50 20.01
C VAL A 158 10.65 6.37 19.80
N LEU A 159 10.47 6.89 18.60
CA LEU A 159 9.20 7.50 18.18
C LEU A 159 8.45 6.53 17.25
N VAL A 160 7.21 6.19 17.60
CA VAL A 160 6.29 5.46 16.74
C VAL A 160 5.31 6.43 16.11
N ILE A 161 5.27 6.47 14.79
CA ILE A 161 4.30 7.23 13.98
C ILE A 161 3.35 6.22 13.35
N CYS A 162 2.08 6.23 13.75
CA CYS A 162 1.09 5.26 13.30
C CYS A 162 -0.26 5.92 13.01
N PRO A 163 -1.19 5.24 12.34
CA PRO A 163 -2.59 5.68 12.29
C PRO A 163 -3.18 5.90 13.68
N ALA A 164 -4.03 6.92 13.84
CA ALA A 164 -4.58 7.32 15.14
C ALA A 164 -5.25 6.16 15.90
N ALA A 165 -5.93 5.26 15.18
CA ALA A 165 -6.60 4.08 15.75
C ALA A 165 -5.64 3.05 16.34
N LEU A 166 -4.35 3.07 15.95
CA LEU A 166 -3.36 2.06 16.36
C LEU A 166 -2.52 2.48 17.57
N LYS A 167 -2.63 3.70 18.05
CA LYS A 167 -1.78 4.19 19.16
C LYS A 167 -1.85 3.31 20.40
N VAL A 168 -3.05 2.94 20.83
CA VAL A 168 -3.24 2.06 22.00
C VAL A 168 -2.75 0.64 21.71
N ASN A 169 -2.94 0.15 20.46
CA ASN A 169 -2.40 -1.15 20.09
C ASN A 169 -0.87 -1.17 20.20
N TRP A 170 -0.18 -0.17 19.68
CA TRP A 170 1.28 -0.04 19.81
C TRP A 170 1.72 0.00 21.28
N GLN A 171 0.99 0.74 22.12
CA GLN A 171 1.28 0.80 23.56
C GLN A 171 1.15 -0.58 24.23
N ARG A 172 0.10 -1.33 23.91
CA ARG A 172 -0.11 -2.70 24.41
C ARG A 172 0.92 -3.69 23.89
N GLU A 173 1.31 -3.58 22.62
CA GLU A 173 2.31 -4.44 22.00
C GLU A 173 3.70 -4.25 22.63
N PHE A 174 4.15 -3.01 22.88
CA PHE A 174 5.40 -2.76 23.62
C PHE A 174 5.35 -3.35 25.03
N LYS A 175 4.22 -3.20 25.73
CA LYS A 175 4.07 -3.79 27.06
C LYS A 175 4.06 -5.31 27.02
N LYS A 176 3.33 -5.88 26.09
CA LYS A 176 3.16 -7.34 25.92
C LYS A 176 4.46 -8.04 25.52
N PHE A 177 5.16 -7.50 24.54
CA PHE A 177 6.33 -8.19 23.96
C PHE A 177 7.64 -7.81 24.62
N ALA A 178 7.81 -6.58 25.07
CA ALA A 178 9.07 -6.09 25.63
C ALA A 178 8.97 -5.69 27.11
N GLY A 179 7.79 -5.75 27.73
CA GLY A 179 7.57 -5.29 29.09
C GLY A 179 7.68 -3.76 29.25
N MET A 180 7.87 -3.02 28.15
CA MET A 180 8.15 -1.59 28.18
C MET A 180 6.88 -0.75 28.27
N ASN A 181 6.95 0.31 29.06
CA ASN A 181 5.91 1.34 29.08
C ASN A 181 6.13 2.32 27.94
N SER A 182 5.04 2.85 27.40
CA SER A 182 5.06 3.86 26.34
C SER A 182 4.05 4.97 26.60
N ILE A 183 4.32 6.15 26.06
CA ILE A 183 3.48 7.32 26.19
C ILE A 183 2.87 7.68 24.84
N ILE A 184 1.53 7.75 24.82
CA ILE A 184 0.81 8.31 23.69
C ILE A 184 0.84 9.84 23.82
N LEU A 185 1.38 10.50 22.79
CA LEU A 185 1.40 11.96 22.74
C LEU A 185 -0.01 12.49 22.48
N ASP A 186 -0.52 13.29 23.43
CA ASP A 186 -1.83 13.93 23.38
C ASP A 186 -1.76 15.38 23.94
N ASP A 187 -2.89 16.06 24.03
CA ASP A 187 -2.95 17.44 24.47
C ASP A 187 -2.47 17.65 25.91
N ARG A 188 -2.67 16.65 26.77
CA ARG A 188 -2.33 16.71 28.19
C ARG A 188 -0.82 16.71 28.42
N ASN A 189 -0.07 16.03 27.57
CA ASN A 189 1.38 15.89 27.71
C ASN A 189 2.19 16.69 26.68
N ARG A 190 1.54 17.58 25.90
CA ARG A 190 2.17 18.31 24.80
C ARG A 190 3.44 19.06 25.18
N GLN A 191 3.46 19.65 26.36
CA GLN A 191 4.61 20.44 26.84
C GLN A 191 5.58 19.60 27.68
N SER A 192 5.10 18.55 28.33
CA SER A 192 5.85 17.78 29.32
C SER A 192 6.35 16.40 28.85
N TRP A 193 6.00 15.96 27.63
CA TRP A 193 6.36 14.61 27.19
C TRP A 193 7.87 14.33 27.23
N GLN A 194 8.71 15.33 27.00
CA GLN A 194 10.16 15.22 27.05
C GLN A 194 10.65 14.85 28.47
N SER A 195 10.03 15.41 29.50
CA SER A 195 10.39 15.14 30.89
C SER A 195 10.29 13.65 31.27
N PHE A 196 9.43 12.89 30.59
CA PHE A 196 9.37 11.44 30.85
C PHE A 196 10.62 10.66 30.41
N TYR A 197 11.41 11.23 29.50
CA TYR A 197 12.71 10.66 29.15
C TYR A 197 13.84 11.26 30.02
N GLU A 198 13.78 12.53 30.32
CA GLU A 198 14.80 13.24 31.09
C GLU A 198 14.78 12.85 32.57
N CYS A 199 13.60 12.67 33.15
CA CYS A 199 13.46 12.16 34.50
C CYS A 199 13.84 10.69 34.59
N LYS A 200 14.64 10.36 35.60
CA LYS A 200 15.16 9.01 35.80
C LYS A 200 14.49 8.31 36.98
N LYS A 201 14.36 7.00 36.88
CA LYS A 201 13.99 6.12 37.98
C LYS A 201 15.18 5.95 38.93
N SER A 202 14.95 5.25 40.04
CA SER A 202 16.00 4.91 41.02
C SER A 202 17.16 4.10 40.43
N ASP A 203 16.90 3.31 39.38
CA ASP A 203 17.90 2.51 38.65
C ASP A 203 18.66 3.33 37.57
N GLY A 204 18.41 4.63 37.45
CA GLY A 204 19.02 5.50 36.45
C GLY A 204 18.40 5.42 35.06
N SER A 205 17.45 4.52 34.81
CA SER A 205 16.72 4.44 33.53
C SER A 205 15.68 5.56 33.43
N PRO A 206 15.34 6.02 32.20
CA PRO A 206 14.26 6.96 31.98
C PRO A 206 12.90 6.46 32.46
N LEU A 207 12.00 7.36 32.85
CA LEU A 207 10.62 6.96 33.16
C LEU A 207 9.91 6.35 31.95
N CYS A 208 10.20 6.86 30.75
CA CYS A 208 9.70 6.31 29.50
C CYS A 208 10.68 6.57 28.34
N GLU A 209 10.80 5.58 27.46
CA GLU A 209 11.68 5.61 26.29
C GLU A 209 10.95 5.38 24.97
N VAL A 210 9.63 5.17 25.00
CA VAL A 210 8.79 4.90 23.82
C VAL A 210 7.68 5.93 23.76
N PHE A 211 7.65 6.69 22.66
CA PHE A 211 6.67 7.73 22.42
C PHE A 211 5.86 7.39 21.16
N ILE A 212 4.54 7.47 21.24
CA ILE A 212 3.62 7.08 20.18
C ILE A 212 2.79 8.27 19.76
N THR A 213 2.77 8.56 18.47
CA THR A 213 1.97 9.65 17.88
C THR A 213 1.27 9.19 16.61
N ASN A 214 0.35 9.99 16.11
CA ASN A 214 -0.28 9.78 14.83
C ASN A 214 0.15 10.86 13.83
N TYR A 215 -0.04 10.57 12.56
CA TYR A 215 0.36 11.43 11.46
C TYR A 215 -0.20 12.85 11.54
N GLU A 216 -1.48 12.97 11.89
CA GLU A 216 -2.19 14.25 11.97
C GLU A 216 -1.68 15.14 13.11
N SER A 217 -1.04 14.54 14.11
CA SER A 217 -0.51 15.24 15.29
C SER A 217 0.95 15.70 15.14
N LEU A 218 1.65 15.31 14.06
CA LEU A 218 3.08 15.63 13.87
C LEU A 218 3.34 17.13 13.88
N ASN A 219 2.47 17.92 13.24
CA ASN A 219 2.60 19.38 13.25
C ASN A 219 2.58 19.94 14.66
N LYS A 220 1.70 19.42 15.51
CA LYS A 220 1.45 19.89 16.87
C LYS A 220 2.63 19.64 17.81
N PHE A 221 3.34 18.52 17.66
CA PHE A 221 4.39 18.11 18.58
C PHE A 221 5.80 18.43 18.09
N PHE A 222 6.01 18.45 16.78
CA PHE A 222 7.36 18.42 16.20
C PHE A 222 7.65 19.54 15.21
N VAL A 223 6.66 20.38 14.89
CA VAL A 223 6.86 21.52 13.99
C VAL A 223 6.70 22.81 14.78
N LYS A 224 7.74 23.66 14.78
CA LYS A 224 7.75 24.95 15.43
C LYS A 224 7.07 26.03 14.58
N ALA A 225 7.38 26.05 13.28
CA ALA A 225 6.82 27.00 12.32
C ALA A 225 6.87 26.46 10.90
N VAL A 226 5.94 26.93 10.07
CA VAL A 226 5.92 26.69 8.63
C VAL A 226 5.79 28.04 7.94
N ASN A 227 6.73 28.39 7.04
CA ASN A 227 6.59 29.58 6.22
C ASN A 227 5.48 29.34 5.18
N LYS A 228 4.37 30.08 5.31
CA LYS A 228 3.19 29.95 4.46
C LYS A 228 3.28 30.77 3.17
N GLU A 229 4.21 31.72 3.09
CA GLU A 229 4.40 32.57 1.91
C GLU A 229 5.14 31.87 0.78
N SER A 230 5.76 30.73 1.04
CA SER A 230 6.49 29.94 0.08
C SER A 230 5.84 28.58 -0.17
N LYS A 231 6.12 28.01 -1.34
CA LYS A 231 5.76 26.59 -1.62
C LYS A 231 6.30 25.72 -0.49
N LEU A 232 5.49 24.82 0.01
CA LEU A 232 5.88 23.91 1.09
C LEU A 232 7.06 23.03 0.65
N THR A 233 8.23 23.29 1.23
CA THR A 233 9.49 22.56 1.02
C THR A 233 10.09 22.20 2.38
N MET A 234 11.10 21.33 2.41
CA MET A 234 11.82 21.05 3.66
C MET A 234 12.47 22.29 4.26
N LYS A 235 12.86 23.26 3.43
CA LYS A 235 13.48 24.53 3.90
C LYS A 235 12.46 25.49 4.54
N SER A 236 11.17 25.37 4.19
CA SER A 236 10.10 26.21 4.77
C SER A 236 9.55 25.69 6.10
N ILE A 237 10.07 24.56 6.62
CA ILE A 237 9.61 23.93 7.86
C ILE A 237 10.69 24.03 8.92
N ALA A 238 10.38 24.70 10.02
CA ALA A 238 11.22 24.71 11.22
C ALA A 238 10.73 23.62 12.19
N PHE A 239 11.57 22.64 12.44
CA PHE A 239 11.27 21.58 13.40
C PHE A 239 11.60 21.98 14.83
N ASP A 240 10.87 21.41 15.78
CA ASP A 240 11.17 21.54 17.20
C ASP A 240 12.49 20.81 17.53
N GLN A 241 13.33 21.41 18.34
CA GLN A 241 14.63 20.83 18.73
C GLN A 241 14.48 19.47 19.43
N ARG A 242 13.35 19.24 20.11
CA ARG A 242 13.04 17.99 20.81
C ARG A 242 12.97 16.78 19.85
N VAL A 243 12.82 16.99 18.54
CA VAL A 243 12.94 15.92 17.55
C VAL A 243 14.31 15.24 17.60
N SER A 244 15.37 15.96 17.96
CA SER A 244 16.72 15.40 18.07
C SER A 244 16.87 14.36 19.18
N LEU A 245 15.96 14.34 20.15
CA LEU A 245 15.94 13.37 21.23
C LEU A 245 15.83 11.91 20.71
N PHE A 246 14.98 11.70 19.72
CA PHE A 246 14.73 10.35 19.20
C PHE A 246 15.95 9.79 18.46
N ARG A 247 16.27 8.52 18.74
CA ARG A 247 17.31 7.74 18.06
C ARG A 247 16.73 6.86 16.96
N SER A 248 15.53 6.35 17.19
CA SER A 248 14.81 5.50 16.24
C SER A 248 13.43 6.05 15.93
N VAL A 249 12.99 5.81 14.69
CA VAL A 249 11.61 6.11 14.26
C VAL A 249 11.02 4.87 13.60
N ILE A 250 9.85 4.46 14.09
CA ILE A 250 9.03 3.42 13.48
C ILE A 250 7.84 4.10 12.81
N ILE A 251 7.64 3.82 11.51
CA ILE A 251 6.59 4.42 10.69
C ILE A 251 5.64 3.32 10.27
N ASP A 252 4.49 3.23 10.92
CA ASP A 252 3.49 2.22 10.61
C ASP A 252 2.55 2.71 9.49
N GLU A 253 2.20 1.82 8.56
CA GLU A 253 1.48 2.12 7.31
C GLU A 253 2.20 3.23 6.50
N SER A 254 3.51 3.03 6.27
CA SER A 254 4.39 4.02 5.65
C SER A 254 3.99 4.43 4.24
N HIS A 255 3.15 3.65 3.53
CA HIS A 255 2.57 4.03 2.24
C HIS A 255 1.75 5.34 2.31
N LYS A 256 1.29 5.76 3.49
CA LYS A 256 0.70 7.10 3.70
C LYS A 256 1.66 8.25 3.39
N CYS A 257 2.96 7.98 3.37
CA CYS A 257 4.00 8.94 3.04
C CYS A 257 4.51 8.84 1.60
N LYS A 258 3.76 8.22 0.68
CA LYS A 258 4.16 8.03 -0.72
C LYS A 258 4.34 9.34 -1.51
N SER A 259 3.57 10.35 -1.20
CA SER A 259 3.56 11.62 -1.93
C SER A 259 4.46 12.68 -1.29
N SER A 260 5.45 13.17 -2.04
CA SER A 260 6.31 14.29 -1.62
C SER A 260 5.58 15.64 -1.50
N LYS A 261 4.33 15.73 -2.01
CA LYS A 261 3.54 16.96 -2.00
C LYS A 261 2.81 17.20 -0.68
N THR A 262 2.57 16.15 0.12
CA THR A 262 1.79 16.26 1.36
C THR A 262 2.62 16.82 2.51
N GLN A 263 1.98 17.59 3.39
CA GLN A 263 2.61 18.10 4.62
C GLN A 263 3.10 16.94 5.50
N GLN A 264 2.26 15.93 5.63
CA GLN A 264 2.52 14.73 6.42
C GLN A 264 3.83 14.04 6.03
N SER A 265 4.03 13.79 4.73
CA SER A 265 5.26 13.16 4.22
C SER A 265 6.50 14.00 4.52
N LYS A 266 6.40 15.33 4.40
CA LYS A 266 7.50 16.24 4.72
C LYS A 266 7.81 16.30 6.22
N TYR A 267 6.80 16.24 7.06
CA TYR A 267 7.03 16.19 8.51
C TYR A 267 7.73 14.89 8.90
N VAL A 268 7.30 13.74 8.37
CA VAL A 268 7.96 12.46 8.61
C VAL A 268 9.41 12.48 8.09
N GLU A 269 9.64 13.01 6.88
CA GLU A 269 10.99 13.17 6.31
C GLU A 269 11.91 13.97 7.25
N GLY A 270 11.45 15.11 7.74
CA GLY A 270 12.23 15.95 8.64
C GLY A 270 12.51 15.31 10.00
N ILE A 271 11.52 14.62 10.57
CA ILE A 271 11.67 13.87 11.83
C ILE A 271 12.68 12.73 11.67
N CYS A 272 12.68 12.04 10.53
CA CYS A 272 13.58 10.91 10.26
C CYS A 272 15.01 11.34 9.91
N LYS A 273 15.22 12.59 9.52
CA LYS A 273 16.54 13.08 9.10
C LYS A 273 17.60 12.85 10.18
N GLY A 274 18.67 12.13 9.82
CA GLY A 274 19.81 11.86 10.70
C GLY A 274 19.56 10.77 11.75
N LYS A 275 18.39 10.11 11.76
CA LYS A 275 18.12 9.01 12.70
C LYS A 275 18.89 7.75 12.28
N ARG A 276 19.34 7.00 13.28
CA ARG A 276 20.15 5.79 13.06
C ARG A 276 19.28 4.62 12.59
N TYR A 277 18.14 4.42 13.24
CA TYR A 277 17.19 3.37 12.90
C TYR A 277 15.88 3.97 12.40
N ILE A 278 15.47 3.57 11.21
CA ILE A 278 14.18 3.99 10.63
C ILE A 278 13.53 2.74 10.07
N PHE A 279 12.40 2.33 10.65
CA PHE A 279 11.67 1.16 10.23
C PHE A 279 10.32 1.57 9.64
N ALA A 280 10.15 1.33 8.34
CA ALA A 280 8.93 1.64 7.61
C ALA A 280 8.11 0.35 7.42
N LEU A 281 6.97 0.26 8.09
CA LEU A 281 6.12 -0.92 8.07
C LEU A 281 4.98 -0.72 7.06
N THR A 282 4.89 -1.57 6.06
CA THR A 282 3.78 -1.57 5.10
C THR A 282 3.68 -2.89 4.35
N GLY A 283 2.48 -3.44 4.20
CA GLY A 283 2.26 -4.60 3.33
C GLY A 283 2.30 -4.26 1.84
N THR A 284 2.20 -2.98 1.48
CA THR A 284 2.13 -2.46 0.11
C THR A 284 2.99 -1.21 -0.03
N PRO A 285 4.34 -1.34 -0.13
CA PRO A 285 5.23 -0.17 -0.25
C PRO A 285 5.06 0.56 -1.58
N VAL A 286 4.72 -0.16 -2.63
CA VAL A 286 4.33 0.38 -3.95
C VAL A 286 2.82 0.27 -4.06
N VAL A 287 2.15 1.38 -4.07
CA VAL A 287 0.68 1.44 -4.19
C VAL A 287 0.29 1.67 -5.64
N ASN A 288 0.95 2.57 -6.34
CA ASN A 288 0.58 3.00 -7.68
C ASN A 288 1.68 2.82 -8.73
N ASN A 289 2.82 3.36 -8.47
CA ASN A 289 3.92 3.46 -9.42
C ASN A 289 5.23 3.30 -8.69
N ASN A 290 6.31 3.04 -9.40
CA ASN A 290 7.64 3.06 -8.79
C ASN A 290 7.98 4.43 -8.17
N THR A 291 7.30 5.51 -8.60
CA THR A 291 7.43 6.85 -8.00
C THR A 291 6.95 6.92 -6.56
N ASP A 292 6.05 6.04 -6.12
CA ASP A 292 5.58 5.97 -4.73
C ASP A 292 6.69 5.61 -3.74
N LEU A 293 7.72 4.91 -4.21
CA LEU A 293 8.89 4.57 -3.40
C LEU A 293 9.85 5.76 -3.20
N LEU A 294 9.89 6.72 -4.12
CA LEU A 294 10.83 7.85 -4.07
C LEU A 294 10.80 8.58 -2.72
N GLN A 295 9.61 8.98 -2.29
CA GLN A 295 9.47 9.72 -1.04
C GLN A 295 9.75 8.82 0.18
N GLN A 296 9.35 7.56 0.12
CA GLN A 296 9.63 6.61 1.19
C GLN A 296 11.11 6.27 1.30
N LEU A 297 11.81 6.06 0.19
CA LEU A 297 13.28 5.88 0.15
C LEU A 297 14.01 7.13 0.66
N LYS A 298 13.49 8.32 0.36
CA LYS A 298 14.03 9.58 0.88
C LYS A 298 13.87 9.69 2.40
N ILE A 299 12.72 9.30 2.93
CA ILE A 299 12.46 9.23 4.38
C ILE A 299 13.42 8.25 5.06
N LEU A 300 13.66 7.09 4.46
CA LEU A 300 14.65 6.12 4.95
C LEU A 300 16.10 6.61 4.80
N GLY A 301 16.36 7.65 3.98
CA GLY A 301 17.71 8.08 3.63
C GLY A 301 18.47 7.05 2.78
N ARG A 302 17.73 6.32 1.92
CA ARG A 302 18.24 5.25 1.05
C ARG A 302 18.19 5.58 -0.45
N LEU A 303 17.68 6.77 -0.81
CA LEU A 303 17.50 7.14 -2.23
C LEU A 303 18.83 7.18 -3.00
N GLU A 304 19.93 7.52 -2.33
CA GLU A 304 21.28 7.54 -2.94
C GLU A 304 21.78 6.13 -3.31
N ASP A 305 21.33 5.09 -2.61
CA ASP A 305 21.65 3.68 -2.95
C ASP A 305 21.10 3.29 -4.34
N PHE A 306 20.13 4.08 -4.84
CA PHE A 306 19.51 3.92 -6.16
C PHE A 306 19.99 4.98 -7.17
N GLY A 307 21.04 5.73 -6.84
CA GLY A 307 21.63 6.76 -7.68
C GLY A 307 20.98 8.14 -7.59
N GLY A 308 20.21 8.39 -6.52
CA GLY A 308 19.49 9.64 -6.29
C GLY A 308 18.24 9.80 -7.17
N TYR A 309 17.58 10.97 -7.03
CA TYR A 309 16.28 11.21 -7.66
C TYR A 309 16.30 11.05 -9.19
N SER A 310 17.24 11.70 -9.88
CA SER A 310 17.26 11.73 -11.36
C SER A 310 17.49 10.34 -11.96
N ARG A 311 18.48 9.59 -11.43
CA ARG A 311 18.76 8.23 -11.90
C ARG A 311 17.65 7.26 -11.56
N TYR A 312 17.03 7.39 -10.38
CA TYR A 312 15.91 6.56 -10.01
C TYR A 312 14.75 6.74 -10.99
N VAL A 313 14.36 8.01 -11.27
CA VAL A 313 13.27 8.32 -12.20
C VAL A 313 13.57 7.83 -13.61
N GLU A 314 14.78 8.13 -14.13
CA GLU A 314 15.18 7.69 -15.46
C GLU A 314 15.18 6.16 -15.61
N ARG A 315 15.63 5.43 -14.58
CA ARG A 315 15.80 3.99 -14.67
C ARG A 315 14.54 3.19 -14.35
N TYR A 316 13.75 3.62 -13.34
CA TYR A 316 12.66 2.84 -12.79
C TYR A 316 11.27 3.43 -13.01
N CYS A 317 11.16 4.69 -13.44
CA CYS A 317 9.88 5.37 -13.62
C CYS A 317 9.62 5.75 -15.09
N ASP A 318 10.32 5.16 -16.03
CA ASP A 318 10.08 5.35 -17.45
C ASP A 318 9.00 4.38 -17.97
N GLY A 319 8.25 4.82 -18.99
CA GLY A 319 7.21 3.99 -19.60
C GLY A 319 5.80 4.19 -19.04
N PRO A 320 4.80 3.46 -19.57
CA PRO A 320 3.43 3.54 -19.08
C PRO A 320 3.36 3.01 -17.66
N LYS A 321 2.52 3.63 -16.86
CA LYS A 321 2.41 3.37 -15.41
C LYS A 321 3.69 3.73 -14.65
N GLN A 322 4.62 4.51 -15.23
CA GLN A 322 5.85 4.92 -14.56
C GLN A 322 6.57 3.76 -13.87
N ALA A 323 6.65 2.62 -14.56
CA ALA A 323 7.31 1.42 -14.06
C ALA A 323 8.20 0.82 -15.15
N SER A 324 9.51 0.75 -14.89
CA SER A 324 10.53 0.13 -15.73
C SER A 324 11.53 -0.63 -14.87
N ASN A 325 12.21 -1.61 -15.44
CA ASN A 325 13.24 -2.42 -14.76
C ASN A 325 12.81 -2.99 -13.40
N VAL A 326 11.56 -3.47 -13.31
CA VAL A 326 10.91 -3.87 -12.04
C VAL A 326 11.68 -5.00 -11.33
N LYS A 327 12.21 -6.00 -12.07
CA LYS A 327 12.99 -7.09 -11.50
C LYS A 327 14.27 -6.59 -10.84
N GLU A 328 15.00 -5.69 -11.52
CA GLU A 328 16.19 -5.07 -10.97
C GLU A 328 15.87 -4.21 -9.74
N LEU A 329 14.81 -3.41 -9.81
CA LEU A 329 14.38 -2.58 -8.69
C LEU A 329 14.06 -3.46 -7.47
N ASN A 330 13.32 -4.55 -7.67
CA ASN A 330 12.99 -5.48 -6.60
C ASN A 330 14.25 -6.11 -5.99
N TRP A 331 15.16 -6.61 -6.82
CA TRP A 331 16.42 -7.17 -6.38
C TRP A 331 17.26 -6.14 -5.58
N ARG A 332 17.39 -4.90 -6.08
CA ARG A 332 18.08 -3.83 -5.37
C ARG A 332 17.44 -3.50 -4.04
N LEU A 333 16.12 -3.41 -3.99
CA LEU A 333 15.39 -3.16 -2.74
C LEU A 333 15.71 -4.24 -1.70
N TRP A 334 15.66 -5.52 -2.08
CA TRP A 334 15.95 -6.64 -1.19
C TRP A 334 17.40 -6.63 -0.66
N ASN A 335 18.35 -6.23 -1.48
CA ASN A 335 19.76 -6.16 -1.09
C ASN A 335 20.11 -4.89 -0.30
N THR A 336 19.23 -3.89 -0.26
CA THR A 336 19.54 -2.60 0.38
C THR A 336 18.67 -2.30 1.59
N CYS A 337 17.35 -2.39 1.46
CA CYS A 337 16.48 -1.86 2.50
C CYS A 337 15.05 -2.42 2.51
N PHE A 338 14.79 -3.57 1.94
CA PHE A 338 13.44 -4.11 1.84
C PHE A 338 13.43 -5.62 1.96
N PHE A 339 12.47 -6.17 2.71
CA PHE A 339 12.12 -7.57 2.65
C PHE A 339 10.60 -7.76 2.67
N ARG A 340 10.13 -8.86 2.08
CA ARG A 340 8.72 -9.20 2.01
C ARG A 340 8.53 -10.71 1.99
N ARG A 341 7.64 -11.19 2.85
CA ARG A 341 7.24 -12.61 2.86
C ARG A 341 5.74 -12.72 2.67
N GLU A 342 5.34 -13.80 2.05
CA GLU A 342 3.95 -14.16 1.85
C GLU A 342 3.49 -15.11 2.95
N LYS A 343 2.25 -14.97 3.42
CA LYS A 343 1.68 -15.82 4.46
C LYS A 343 1.76 -17.29 4.12
N SER A 344 1.43 -17.64 2.88
CA SER A 344 1.44 -19.02 2.38
C SER A 344 2.81 -19.70 2.48
N LYS A 345 3.89 -18.91 2.48
CA LYS A 345 5.26 -19.44 2.54
C LYS A 345 5.78 -19.62 3.97
N VAL A 346 5.28 -18.82 4.92
CA VAL A 346 5.84 -18.78 6.29
C VAL A 346 4.87 -19.24 7.39
N LEU A 347 3.57 -19.23 7.14
CA LEU A 347 2.54 -19.69 8.07
C LEU A 347 1.80 -20.91 7.49
N THR A 348 2.51 -22.02 7.34
CA THR A 348 1.96 -23.27 6.78
C THR A 348 0.85 -23.88 7.64
N GLN A 349 0.77 -23.51 8.92
CA GLN A 349 -0.27 -23.96 9.85
C GLN A 349 -1.48 -23.02 9.93
N LEU A 350 -1.48 -21.88 9.19
CA LEU A 350 -2.63 -21.00 9.19
C LEU A 350 -3.79 -21.68 8.45
N PRO A 351 -4.99 -21.76 9.06
CA PRO A 351 -6.15 -22.35 8.40
C PRO A 351 -6.47 -21.67 7.07
N ASP A 352 -7.15 -22.37 6.18
CA ASP A 352 -7.52 -21.85 4.86
C ASP A 352 -8.46 -20.65 4.93
N LYS A 353 -8.38 -19.80 3.91
CA LYS A 353 -9.28 -18.67 3.71
C LYS A 353 -10.05 -18.84 2.40
N THR A 354 -11.37 -18.90 2.50
CA THR A 354 -12.26 -19.02 1.35
C THR A 354 -13.08 -17.75 1.15
N ARG A 355 -13.46 -17.46 -0.09
CA ARG A 355 -14.33 -16.34 -0.45
C ARG A 355 -15.57 -16.87 -1.15
N GLN A 356 -16.72 -16.43 -0.67
CA GLN A 356 -18.02 -16.77 -1.22
C GLN A 356 -18.77 -15.49 -1.62
N TYR A 357 -19.40 -15.53 -2.77
CA TYR A 357 -20.13 -14.40 -3.34
C TYR A 357 -21.62 -14.73 -3.35
N LEU A 358 -22.38 -13.98 -2.59
CA LEU A 358 -23.81 -14.20 -2.38
C LEU A 358 -24.59 -13.14 -3.17
N THR A 359 -25.19 -13.53 -4.29
CA THR A 359 -26.08 -12.65 -5.03
C THR A 359 -27.43 -12.57 -4.34
N VAL A 360 -27.86 -11.38 -3.97
CA VAL A 360 -29.10 -11.13 -3.24
C VAL A 360 -29.98 -10.09 -3.94
N ASP A 361 -31.29 -10.23 -3.83
CA ASP A 361 -32.21 -9.22 -4.33
C ASP A 361 -32.14 -7.96 -3.45
N ILE A 362 -32.24 -6.79 -4.08
CA ILE A 362 -32.26 -5.50 -3.37
C ILE A 362 -33.67 -4.96 -3.22
N THR A 363 -34.00 -4.49 -2.03
CA THR A 363 -35.33 -3.86 -1.76
C THR A 363 -35.49 -2.49 -2.44
N THR A 364 -34.38 -1.87 -2.85
CA THR A 364 -34.28 -0.54 -3.47
C THR A 364 -34.27 -0.56 -4.99
N THR A 365 -34.77 -1.60 -5.65
CA THR A 365 -34.68 -1.81 -7.10
C THR A 365 -35.21 -0.62 -7.93
N LYS A 366 -36.33 -0.01 -7.52
CA LYS A 366 -36.91 1.14 -8.24
C LYS A 366 -35.99 2.37 -8.18
N GLU A 367 -35.49 2.68 -6.99
CA GLU A 367 -34.56 3.79 -6.75
C GLU A 367 -33.24 3.56 -7.51
N TYR A 368 -32.73 2.31 -7.48
CA TYR A 368 -31.51 1.94 -8.20
C TYR A 368 -31.63 2.16 -9.70
N LYS A 369 -32.71 1.69 -10.34
CA LYS A 369 -32.96 1.88 -11.78
C LYS A 369 -33.09 3.35 -12.18
N ALA A 370 -33.70 4.18 -11.32
CA ALA A 370 -33.77 5.62 -11.57
C ALA A 370 -32.39 6.27 -11.55
N ALA A 371 -31.57 5.99 -10.52
CA ALA A 371 -30.20 6.48 -10.42
C ALA A 371 -29.28 5.95 -11.53
N GLU A 372 -29.49 4.71 -11.98
CA GLU A 372 -28.79 4.12 -13.12
C GLU A 372 -29.11 4.87 -14.42
N ALA A 373 -30.38 5.19 -14.67
CA ALA A 373 -30.79 5.96 -15.84
C ALA A 373 -30.17 7.37 -15.86
N ASP A 374 -30.10 8.03 -14.70
CA ASP A 374 -29.42 9.33 -14.56
C ASP A 374 -27.91 9.22 -14.84
N MET A 375 -27.27 8.14 -14.36
CA MET A 375 -25.87 7.86 -14.66
C MET A 375 -25.63 7.67 -16.15
N VAL A 376 -26.45 6.89 -16.84
CA VAL A 376 -26.34 6.67 -18.29
C VAL A 376 -26.51 7.99 -19.05
N LYS A 377 -27.48 8.83 -18.67
CA LYS A 377 -27.69 10.17 -19.25
C LYS A 377 -26.45 11.05 -19.05
N TYR A 378 -25.82 10.98 -17.89
CA TYR A 378 -24.61 11.73 -17.58
C TYR A 378 -23.43 11.25 -18.42
N LEU A 379 -23.23 9.93 -18.57
CA LEU A 379 -22.16 9.35 -19.38
C LEU A 379 -22.29 9.68 -20.86
N LYS A 380 -23.53 9.76 -21.41
CA LYS A 380 -23.75 10.23 -22.78
C LYS A 380 -23.26 11.66 -22.98
N LYS A 381 -23.50 12.56 -22.01
CA LYS A 381 -22.96 13.93 -22.04
C LYS A 381 -21.42 13.93 -21.99
N TYR A 382 -20.83 13.10 -21.15
CA TYR A 382 -19.38 12.96 -21.03
C TYR A 382 -18.74 12.47 -22.34
N LYS A 383 -19.33 11.45 -22.98
CA LYS A 383 -18.85 10.89 -24.26
C LYS A 383 -18.83 11.94 -25.39
N ASN A 384 -19.79 12.86 -25.37
CA ASN A 384 -19.92 13.91 -26.37
C ASN A 384 -19.11 15.18 -26.06
N ALA A 385 -18.43 15.25 -24.93
CA ALA A 385 -17.58 16.38 -24.54
C ALA A 385 -16.24 16.30 -25.28
N SER A 386 -15.94 17.30 -26.09
CA SER A 386 -14.70 17.40 -26.87
C SER A 386 -13.55 18.10 -26.14
N ASP A 387 -13.82 18.75 -25.02
CA ASP A 387 -12.87 19.55 -24.26
C ASP A 387 -12.31 18.74 -23.08
N GLU A 388 -10.97 18.61 -23.02
CA GLU A 388 -10.25 17.87 -21.97
C GLU A 388 -10.47 18.46 -20.56
N GLN A 389 -10.63 19.79 -20.44
CA GLN A 389 -10.92 20.44 -19.16
C GLN A 389 -12.34 20.11 -18.68
N VAL A 390 -13.30 20.07 -19.61
CA VAL A 390 -14.67 19.65 -19.32
C VAL A 390 -14.71 18.20 -18.90
N GLN A 391 -13.98 17.32 -19.57
CA GLN A 391 -13.86 15.91 -19.18
C GLN A 391 -13.25 15.73 -17.79
N LYS A 392 -12.20 16.46 -17.44
CA LYS A 392 -11.62 16.45 -16.09
C LYS A 392 -12.60 16.91 -15.01
N SER A 393 -13.37 17.94 -15.30
CA SER A 393 -14.42 18.43 -14.38
C SER A 393 -15.54 17.40 -14.19
N MET A 394 -15.91 16.68 -15.26
CA MET A 394 -16.97 15.68 -15.23
C MET A 394 -16.54 14.37 -14.51
N ASN A 395 -15.25 14.06 -14.42
CA ASN A 395 -14.77 12.86 -13.71
C ASN A 395 -15.25 12.81 -12.26
N GLY A 396 -15.18 13.91 -11.53
CA GLY A 396 -15.67 13.98 -10.16
C GLY A 396 -17.18 13.67 -10.04
N ALA A 397 -17.99 14.12 -11.00
CA ALA A 397 -19.42 13.86 -10.99
C ALA A 397 -19.73 12.38 -11.33
N VAL A 398 -18.96 11.73 -12.22
CA VAL A 398 -19.08 10.29 -12.46
C VAL A 398 -18.81 9.50 -11.17
N MET A 399 -17.78 9.88 -10.42
CA MET A 399 -17.46 9.26 -9.13
C MET A 399 -18.61 9.39 -8.12
N VAL A 400 -19.24 10.56 -8.05
CA VAL A 400 -20.39 10.80 -7.17
C VAL A 400 -21.57 9.90 -7.55
N GLN A 401 -21.87 9.77 -8.85
CA GLN A 401 -22.93 8.90 -9.35
C GLN A 401 -22.66 7.41 -9.06
N MET A 402 -21.43 6.96 -9.28
CA MET A 402 -21.00 5.60 -8.93
C MET A 402 -21.15 5.34 -7.43
N GLN A 403 -20.77 6.31 -6.60
CA GLN A 403 -20.93 6.20 -5.15
C GLN A 403 -22.42 6.15 -4.76
N LEU A 404 -23.30 6.89 -5.42
CA LEU A 404 -24.75 6.85 -5.19
C LEU A 404 -25.31 5.46 -5.50
N LEU A 405 -24.96 4.86 -6.65
CA LEU A 405 -25.39 3.50 -7.01
C LEU A 405 -24.95 2.47 -5.95
N LYS A 406 -23.73 2.57 -5.45
CA LYS A 406 -23.24 1.72 -4.35
C LYS A 406 -24.08 1.89 -3.08
N GLN A 407 -24.41 3.13 -2.73
CA GLN A 407 -25.21 3.43 -1.52
C GLN A 407 -26.60 2.84 -1.61
N ILE A 408 -27.26 2.99 -2.76
CA ILE A 408 -28.60 2.43 -2.99
C ILE A 408 -28.57 0.90 -2.94
N SER A 409 -27.57 0.27 -3.58
CA SER A 409 -27.38 -1.18 -3.51
C SER A 409 -27.15 -1.65 -2.08
N ALA A 410 -26.28 -0.99 -1.33
CA ALA A 410 -25.98 -1.36 0.06
C ALA A 410 -27.21 -1.33 0.96
N ARG A 411 -28.02 -0.26 0.90
CA ARG A 411 -29.28 -0.16 1.63
C ARG A 411 -30.26 -1.27 1.23
N GLY A 412 -30.34 -1.56 -0.06
CA GLY A 412 -31.22 -2.62 -0.57
C GLY A 412 -30.88 -4.02 -0.10
N LYS A 413 -29.61 -4.28 0.30
CA LYS A 413 -29.15 -5.60 0.77
C LYS A 413 -29.35 -5.84 2.27
N ILE A 414 -29.71 -4.82 3.05
CA ILE A 414 -29.77 -4.91 4.52
C ILE A 414 -30.61 -6.10 4.98
N LYS A 415 -31.80 -6.31 4.39
CA LYS A 415 -32.69 -7.42 4.76
C LYS A 415 -31.99 -8.77 4.61
N ALA A 416 -31.41 -9.06 3.44
CA ALA A 416 -30.72 -10.33 3.20
C ALA A 416 -29.49 -10.52 4.10
N VAL A 417 -28.79 -9.42 4.41
CA VAL A 417 -27.66 -9.45 5.34
C VAL A 417 -28.13 -9.74 6.77
N CYS A 418 -29.26 -9.16 7.23
CA CYS A 418 -29.81 -9.45 8.54
C CYS A 418 -30.20 -10.92 8.68
N GLU A 419 -30.86 -11.50 7.67
CA GLU A 419 -31.21 -12.93 7.64
C GLU A 419 -29.94 -13.79 7.80
N PHE A 420 -28.89 -13.51 7.03
CA PHE A 420 -27.60 -14.21 7.13
C PHE A 420 -26.94 -14.04 8.51
N VAL A 421 -26.99 -12.84 9.09
CA VAL A 421 -26.41 -12.57 10.41
C VAL A 421 -27.13 -13.37 11.48
N HIS A 422 -28.49 -13.46 11.41
CA HIS A 422 -29.26 -14.29 12.32
C HIS A 422 -28.85 -15.75 12.23
N ASP A 423 -28.75 -16.32 11.01
CA ASP A 423 -28.33 -17.71 10.80
C ASP A 423 -26.96 -18.00 11.44
N VAL A 424 -26.00 -17.09 11.29
CA VAL A 424 -24.66 -17.25 11.88
C VAL A 424 -24.68 -17.17 13.40
N ILE A 425 -25.41 -16.20 13.95
CA ILE A 425 -25.47 -15.98 15.41
C ILE A 425 -26.23 -17.13 16.08
N ASP A 426 -27.34 -17.57 15.50
CA ASP A 426 -28.18 -18.68 16.01
C ASP A 426 -27.43 -20.01 15.92
N GLY A 427 -26.54 -20.16 14.90
CA GLY A 427 -25.58 -21.23 14.83
C GLY A 427 -24.46 -21.18 15.89
N GLY A 428 -24.47 -20.18 16.77
CA GLY A 428 -23.52 -20.02 17.87
C GLY A 428 -22.16 -19.39 17.47
N GLU A 429 -21.99 -19.02 16.21
CA GLU A 429 -20.73 -18.50 15.70
C GLU A 429 -20.63 -16.97 15.83
N LYS A 430 -19.38 -16.45 15.80
CA LYS A 430 -19.11 -15.02 15.77
C LYS A 430 -18.91 -14.53 14.35
N LEU A 431 -19.40 -13.33 14.07
CA LEU A 431 -19.33 -12.69 12.76
C LEU A 431 -18.69 -11.31 12.83
N ILE A 432 -17.78 -11.05 11.90
CA ILE A 432 -17.26 -9.71 11.60
C ILE A 432 -18.03 -9.21 10.37
N LEU A 433 -18.74 -8.09 10.49
CA LEU A 433 -19.50 -7.48 9.41
C LEU A 433 -18.90 -6.13 9.02
N PHE A 434 -18.50 -5.97 7.76
CA PHE A 434 -17.98 -4.72 7.22
C PHE A 434 -19.06 -3.95 6.45
N GLY A 435 -19.21 -2.66 6.78
CA GLY A 435 -20.02 -1.69 6.06
C GLY A 435 -19.30 -0.35 5.92
N TYR A 436 -19.66 0.44 4.94
CA TYR A 436 -19.06 1.75 4.70
C TYR A 436 -19.98 2.90 5.12
N LEU A 437 -21.28 2.76 4.84
CA LEU A 437 -22.28 3.79 5.11
C LEU A 437 -22.70 3.82 6.57
N LYS A 438 -22.70 5.01 7.16
CA LYS A 438 -23.15 5.21 8.53
C LYS A 438 -24.61 4.78 8.75
N GLU A 439 -25.47 5.03 7.77
CA GLU A 439 -26.88 4.65 7.79
C GLU A 439 -27.05 3.13 7.87
N VAL A 440 -26.33 2.39 7.03
CA VAL A 440 -26.33 0.92 7.03
C VAL A 440 -25.85 0.37 8.37
N VAL A 441 -24.76 0.92 8.91
CA VAL A 441 -24.25 0.53 10.24
C VAL A 441 -25.27 0.83 11.33
N ALA A 442 -25.97 1.96 11.25
CA ALA A 442 -26.98 2.34 12.24
C ALA A 442 -28.22 1.41 12.19
N GLU A 443 -28.69 1.04 10.99
CA GLU A 443 -29.80 0.09 10.84
C GLU A 443 -29.43 -1.31 11.35
N LEU A 444 -28.24 -1.80 10.97
CA LEU A 444 -27.73 -3.08 11.48
C LEU A 444 -27.57 -3.06 13.00
N LYS A 445 -27.11 -1.96 13.59
CA LYS A 445 -27.01 -1.83 15.04
C LYS A 445 -28.38 -1.79 15.73
N LYS A 446 -29.40 -1.24 15.10
CA LYS A 446 -30.77 -1.25 15.58
C LYS A 446 -31.34 -2.66 15.58
N GLU A 447 -31.09 -3.44 14.52
CA GLU A 447 -31.53 -4.85 14.43
C GLU A 447 -30.76 -5.74 15.42
N PHE A 448 -29.49 -5.47 15.63
CA PHE A 448 -28.62 -6.25 16.52
C PHE A 448 -28.12 -5.39 17.71
N PRO A 449 -28.93 -5.12 18.72
CA PRO A 449 -28.57 -4.23 19.83
C PRO A 449 -27.35 -4.70 20.63
N LYS A 450 -27.13 -6.01 20.72
CA LYS A 450 -25.95 -6.61 21.40
C LYS A 450 -24.66 -6.53 20.59
N ALA A 451 -24.73 -6.20 19.30
CA ALA A 451 -23.53 -6.04 18.48
C ALA A 451 -22.65 -4.88 19.00
N VAL A 452 -21.36 -5.02 18.93
CA VAL A 452 -20.42 -3.91 19.14
C VAL A 452 -20.06 -3.27 17.80
N THR A 453 -19.73 -1.99 17.80
CA THR A 453 -19.41 -1.24 16.58
C THR A 453 -18.05 -0.59 16.67
N VAL A 454 -17.37 -0.44 15.52
CA VAL A 454 -16.15 0.38 15.38
C VAL A 454 -16.30 1.30 14.18
N THR A 455 -16.56 2.56 14.46
CA THR A 455 -16.83 3.60 13.46
C THR A 455 -15.85 4.76 13.57
N GLY A 456 -15.93 5.70 12.63
CA GLY A 456 -15.07 6.90 12.64
C GLY A 456 -15.36 7.85 13.80
N SER A 457 -16.59 7.85 14.33
CA SER A 457 -17.02 8.69 15.44
C SER A 457 -16.60 8.17 16.82
N ASP A 458 -16.23 6.88 16.92
CA ASP A 458 -15.90 6.28 18.20
C ASP A 458 -14.52 6.74 18.68
N SER A 459 -14.44 7.05 19.97
CA SER A 459 -13.17 7.34 20.63
C SER A 459 -12.25 6.10 20.64
N VAL A 460 -10.98 6.31 20.87
CA VAL A 460 -9.99 5.22 20.92
C VAL A 460 -10.36 4.17 21.98
N ASN A 461 -10.85 4.63 23.14
CA ASN A 461 -11.27 3.73 24.22
C ASN A 461 -12.53 2.91 23.85
N GLN A 462 -13.50 3.53 23.17
CA GLN A 462 -14.69 2.84 22.70
C GLN A 462 -14.37 1.77 21.67
N LYS A 463 -13.49 2.08 20.70
CA LYS A 463 -13.02 1.10 19.71
C LYS A 463 -12.33 -0.08 20.38
N GLN A 464 -11.49 0.19 21.35
CA GLN A 464 -10.78 -0.86 22.06
C GLN A 464 -11.72 -1.71 22.90
N TYR A 465 -12.68 -1.09 23.60
CA TYR A 465 -13.71 -1.81 24.33
C TYR A 465 -14.51 -2.74 23.41
N ALA A 466 -14.89 -2.27 22.23
CA ALA A 466 -15.62 -3.08 21.26
C ALA A 466 -14.81 -4.30 20.81
N VAL A 467 -13.52 -4.13 20.53
CA VAL A 467 -12.62 -5.23 20.15
C VAL A 467 -12.45 -6.22 21.30
N ASP A 468 -12.18 -5.74 22.51
CA ASP A 468 -11.97 -6.58 23.69
C ASP A 468 -13.24 -7.36 24.04
N SER A 469 -14.42 -6.71 23.96
CA SER A 469 -15.72 -7.36 24.16
C SER A 469 -15.96 -8.45 23.11
N PHE A 470 -15.71 -8.17 21.84
CA PHE A 470 -15.88 -9.17 20.79
C PHE A 470 -14.92 -10.36 20.94
N GLN A 471 -13.67 -10.09 21.30
CA GLN A 471 -12.67 -11.14 21.45
C GLN A 471 -12.93 -12.05 22.66
N ASN A 472 -13.31 -11.48 23.81
CA ASN A 472 -13.29 -12.18 25.08
C ASN A 472 -14.68 -12.53 25.63
N ASN A 473 -15.75 -11.84 25.21
CA ASN A 473 -17.10 -12.13 25.67
C ASN A 473 -17.79 -13.12 24.72
N PRO A 474 -18.16 -14.34 25.16
CA PRO A 474 -18.85 -15.33 24.32
C PRO A 474 -20.24 -14.87 23.85
N ASP A 475 -20.92 -13.98 24.58
CA ASP A 475 -22.25 -13.46 24.23
C ASP A 475 -22.19 -12.34 23.16
N CYS A 476 -21.01 -11.74 22.95
CA CYS A 476 -20.80 -10.76 21.90
C CYS A 476 -20.51 -11.48 20.58
N LYS A 477 -21.57 -11.80 19.82
CA LYS A 477 -21.47 -12.60 18.59
C LYS A 477 -21.20 -11.77 17.33
N LEU A 478 -21.51 -10.46 17.34
CA LEU A 478 -21.40 -9.60 16.16
C LEU A 478 -20.58 -8.35 16.46
N ILE A 479 -19.60 -8.09 15.58
CA ILE A 479 -18.92 -6.79 15.49
C ILE A 479 -19.17 -6.18 14.13
N ILE A 480 -19.62 -4.93 14.09
CA ILE A 480 -19.88 -4.17 12.86
C ILE A 480 -18.79 -3.12 12.70
N LEU A 481 -18.06 -3.18 11.62
CA LEU A 481 -16.89 -2.36 11.36
C LEU A 481 -17.12 -1.44 10.15
N ASN A 482 -16.78 -0.18 10.30
CA ASN A 482 -16.61 0.68 9.13
C ASN A 482 -15.21 0.47 8.53
N PHE A 483 -15.10 0.28 7.22
CA PHE A 483 -13.83 0.02 6.53
C PHE A 483 -12.71 0.99 6.92
N LYS A 484 -12.99 2.30 6.94
CA LYS A 484 -11.98 3.32 7.28
C LYS A 484 -11.50 3.24 8.72
N SER A 485 -12.35 2.81 9.63
CA SER A 485 -12.09 2.81 11.08
C SER A 485 -11.67 1.44 11.60
N GLY A 486 -12.22 0.37 11.02
CA GLY A 486 -11.95 -1.02 11.37
C GLY A 486 -10.86 -1.67 10.50
N GLY A 487 -10.48 -1.02 9.39
CA GLY A 487 -9.54 -1.57 8.39
C GLY A 487 -8.09 -1.63 8.85
N THR A 488 -7.69 -0.98 9.95
CA THR A 488 -6.28 -0.94 10.36
C THR A 488 -6.04 -1.55 11.75
N GLY A 489 -5.15 -2.55 11.82
CA GLY A 489 -4.46 -3.03 13.03
C GLY A 489 -5.28 -3.81 14.07
N LEU A 490 -6.60 -4.00 13.89
CA LEU A 490 -7.40 -4.76 14.85
C LEU A 490 -7.13 -6.27 14.72
N THR A 491 -7.17 -6.99 15.82
CA THR A 491 -7.11 -8.47 15.86
C THR A 491 -8.47 -9.00 16.25
N LEU A 492 -9.08 -9.81 15.38
CA LEU A 492 -10.45 -10.32 15.55
C LEU A 492 -10.50 -11.85 15.29
N THR A 493 -9.54 -12.58 15.82
CA THR A 493 -9.38 -14.03 15.62
C THR A 493 -10.43 -14.87 16.34
N ALA A 494 -11.27 -14.27 17.19
CA ALA A 494 -12.39 -14.95 17.80
C ALA A 494 -13.51 -15.32 16.79
N ALA A 495 -13.52 -14.71 15.60
CA ALA A 495 -14.41 -15.07 14.52
C ALA A 495 -13.66 -15.77 13.38
N SER A 496 -14.34 -16.71 12.76
CA SER A 496 -13.92 -17.36 11.51
C SER A 496 -14.80 -16.96 10.32
N ARG A 497 -15.82 -16.13 10.54
CA ARG A 497 -16.70 -15.61 9.49
C ARG A 497 -16.56 -14.11 9.36
N VAL A 498 -16.38 -13.66 8.13
CA VAL A 498 -16.26 -12.24 7.77
C VAL A 498 -17.26 -11.96 6.65
N ALA A 499 -18.08 -10.93 6.78
CA ALA A 499 -19.06 -10.57 5.77
C ALA A 499 -18.92 -9.11 5.34
N PHE A 500 -19.20 -8.84 4.08
CA PHE A 500 -19.08 -7.53 3.43
C PHE A 500 -20.42 -7.16 2.80
N ILE A 501 -21.10 -6.15 3.34
CA ILE A 501 -22.32 -5.62 2.73
C ILE A 501 -22.01 -4.68 1.57
N GLU A 502 -20.85 -4.04 1.61
CA GLU A 502 -20.35 -3.15 0.56
C GLU A 502 -18.93 -3.56 0.17
N PHE A 503 -18.57 -3.31 -1.08
CA PHE A 503 -17.21 -3.52 -1.55
C PHE A 503 -16.35 -2.28 -1.30
N PRO A 504 -15.14 -2.43 -0.77
CA PRO A 504 -14.13 -1.39 -0.89
C PRO A 504 -13.73 -1.20 -2.36
N TRP A 505 -13.07 -0.08 -2.65
CA TRP A 505 -12.64 0.23 -4.02
C TRP A 505 -11.40 -0.57 -4.44
N THR A 506 -10.68 -1.16 -3.50
CA THR A 506 -9.43 -1.86 -3.77
C THR A 506 -9.44 -3.28 -3.23
N PHE A 507 -8.71 -4.17 -3.92
CA PHE A 507 -8.51 -5.54 -3.45
C PHE A 507 -7.69 -5.56 -2.15
N SER A 508 -6.74 -4.64 -2.00
CA SER A 508 -5.92 -4.50 -0.79
C SER A 508 -6.76 -4.22 0.45
N ASP A 509 -7.79 -3.37 0.33
CA ASP A 509 -8.72 -3.09 1.44
C ASP A 509 -9.53 -4.33 1.82
N CYS A 510 -9.96 -5.14 0.82
CA CYS A 510 -10.62 -6.42 1.08
C CYS A 510 -9.69 -7.36 1.85
N GLU A 511 -8.46 -7.57 1.38
CA GLU A 511 -7.49 -8.43 2.05
C GLU A 511 -7.17 -7.95 3.47
N GLN A 512 -6.96 -6.65 3.65
CA GLN A 512 -6.72 -6.09 4.98
C GLN A 512 -7.89 -6.33 5.93
N ALA A 513 -9.13 -6.23 5.46
CA ALA A 513 -10.33 -6.49 6.25
C ALA A 513 -10.45 -7.99 6.60
N GLU A 514 -10.28 -8.90 5.63
CA GLU A 514 -10.27 -10.34 5.85
C GLU A 514 -9.19 -10.76 6.85
N ASP A 515 -8.02 -10.12 6.78
CA ASP A 515 -6.86 -10.40 7.60
C ASP A 515 -7.01 -9.93 9.06
N ARG A 516 -8.13 -9.33 9.43
CA ARG A 516 -8.50 -9.14 10.84
C ARG A 516 -8.85 -10.47 11.52
N ALA A 517 -9.45 -11.39 10.78
CA ALA A 517 -9.74 -12.75 11.21
C ALA A 517 -8.65 -13.74 10.79
N HIS A 518 -8.16 -13.64 9.54
CA HIS A 518 -7.19 -14.57 8.96
C HIS A 518 -5.75 -14.15 9.28
N ARG A 519 -5.36 -14.35 10.50
CA ARG A 519 -4.01 -14.01 10.99
C ARG A 519 -3.56 -14.99 12.06
N ASN A 520 -2.31 -14.85 12.46
CA ASN A 520 -1.73 -15.67 13.51
C ASN A 520 -2.61 -15.70 14.77
N GLY A 521 -2.90 -16.88 15.27
CA GLY A 521 -3.82 -17.15 16.36
C GLY A 521 -5.24 -17.58 15.93
N GLN A 522 -5.54 -17.57 14.62
CA GLN A 522 -6.75 -18.17 14.08
C GLN A 522 -6.65 -19.71 14.09
N LYS A 523 -7.67 -20.37 14.59
CA LYS A 523 -7.72 -21.83 14.69
C LYS A 523 -8.63 -22.51 13.68
N ASN A 524 -9.54 -21.74 13.06
CA ASN A 524 -10.56 -22.23 12.14
C ASN A 524 -10.39 -21.65 10.75
N ASN A 525 -10.84 -22.38 9.71
CA ASN A 525 -10.90 -21.85 8.36
C ASN A 525 -11.75 -20.58 8.30
N VAL A 526 -11.21 -19.54 7.66
CA VAL A 526 -11.89 -18.25 7.56
C VAL A 526 -12.73 -18.20 6.30
N ASN A 527 -14.02 -17.98 6.46
CA ASN A 527 -14.98 -17.82 5.36
C ASN A 527 -15.35 -16.35 5.20
N CYS A 528 -15.07 -15.79 4.03
CA CYS A 528 -15.36 -14.41 3.68
C CYS A 528 -16.55 -14.34 2.72
N TYR A 529 -17.64 -13.69 3.13
CA TYR A 529 -18.90 -13.59 2.39
C TYR A 529 -19.07 -12.19 1.82
N TYR A 530 -19.25 -12.09 0.51
CA TYR A 530 -19.44 -10.83 -0.20
C TYR A 530 -20.85 -10.75 -0.78
N PHE A 531 -21.67 -9.82 -0.26
CA PHE A 531 -23.03 -9.63 -0.72
C PHE A 531 -23.09 -8.76 -1.97
N LEU A 532 -23.52 -9.34 -3.08
CA LEU A 532 -23.72 -8.68 -4.37
C LEU A 532 -25.21 -8.42 -4.60
N GLY A 533 -25.59 -7.15 -4.76
CA GLY A 533 -26.94 -6.83 -5.21
C GLY A 533 -27.16 -7.33 -6.64
N LYS A 534 -28.24 -8.10 -6.85
CA LYS A 534 -28.60 -8.58 -8.18
C LYS A 534 -28.90 -7.40 -9.11
N ASP A 535 -28.37 -7.47 -10.33
CA ASP A 535 -28.51 -6.45 -11.37
C ASP A 535 -28.04 -5.05 -10.93
N THR A 536 -26.99 -4.99 -10.11
CA THR A 536 -26.37 -3.77 -9.65
C THR A 536 -24.89 -3.69 -10.04
N ILE A 537 -24.29 -2.55 -9.77
CA ILE A 537 -22.86 -2.27 -9.95
C ILE A 537 -21.96 -3.24 -9.16
N ASP A 538 -22.46 -3.92 -8.14
CA ASP A 538 -21.66 -4.75 -7.24
C ASP A 538 -20.95 -5.89 -7.98
N LYS A 539 -21.64 -6.59 -8.89
CA LYS A 539 -21.04 -7.66 -9.69
C LYS A 539 -19.88 -7.14 -10.54
N TYR A 540 -20.08 -6.01 -11.18
CA TYR A 540 -19.04 -5.42 -12.02
C TYR A 540 -17.83 -4.96 -11.19
N MET A 541 -18.05 -4.33 -10.05
CA MET A 541 -16.97 -3.97 -9.14
C MET A 541 -16.19 -5.20 -8.67
N TYR A 542 -16.90 -6.29 -8.39
CA TYR A 542 -16.27 -7.56 -8.06
C TYR A 542 -15.36 -8.05 -9.21
N ASP A 543 -15.86 -8.11 -10.43
CA ASP A 543 -15.11 -8.56 -11.60
C ASP A 543 -13.85 -7.70 -11.83
N VAL A 544 -13.95 -6.41 -11.67
CA VAL A 544 -12.83 -5.47 -11.76
C VAL A 544 -11.79 -5.72 -10.67
N ILE A 545 -12.23 -5.93 -9.44
CA ILE A 545 -11.35 -6.22 -8.30
C ILE A 545 -10.60 -7.55 -8.55
N GLN A 546 -11.28 -8.58 -9.11
CA GLN A 546 -10.65 -9.86 -9.47
C GLN A 546 -9.65 -9.73 -10.63
N THR A 547 -9.98 -8.98 -11.65
CA THR A 547 -9.07 -8.71 -12.78
C THR A 547 -7.82 -7.97 -12.31
N LYS A 548 -7.97 -6.98 -11.43
CA LYS A 548 -6.84 -6.28 -10.82
C LYS A 548 -6.00 -7.18 -9.91
N LYS A 549 -6.60 -8.13 -9.20
CA LYS A 549 -5.88 -9.15 -8.43
C LYS A 549 -4.94 -9.96 -9.32
N ASN A 550 -5.42 -10.40 -10.47
CA ASN A 550 -4.63 -11.19 -11.41
C ASN A 550 -3.48 -10.37 -12.03
N ILE A 551 -3.69 -9.07 -12.23
CA ILE A 551 -2.66 -8.13 -12.69
C ILE A 551 -1.68 -7.79 -11.56
N ALA A 552 -2.14 -7.63 -10.32
CA ALA A 552 -1.29 -7.32 -9.16
C ALA A 552 -0.40 -8.50 -8.75
N ASN A 553 -0.83 -9.72 -8.98
CA ASN A 553 0.01 -10.92 -8.81
C ASN A 553 1.10 -11.03 -9.90
N GLY A 554 0.96 -10.32 -11.01
CA GLY A 554 1.97 -10.21 -12.08
C GLY A 554 2.83 -8.96 -12.04
N VAL A 555 2.28 -7.86 -11.52
CA VAL A 555 2.97 -6.55 -11.41
C VAL A 555 2.33 -5.80 -10.23
N THR A 556 3.10 -5.40 -9.24
CA THR A 556 2.63 -4.59 -8.11
C THR A 556 1.80 -3.39 -8.60
N GLY A 557 0.49 -3.52 -8.52
CA GLY A 557 -0.45 -2.57 -9.13
C GLY A 557 -1.15 -1.64 -8.12
N THR A 558 -1.79 -0.62 -8.53
CA THR A 558 -1.81 0.74 -8.01
C THR A 558 -3.21 1.35 -7.85
N ASP A 559 -3.44 2.10 -6.76
CA ASP A 559 -4.73 2.68 -6.39
C ASP A 559 -5.05 4.06 -7.03
N ASP A 560 -4.05 4.85 -7.48
CA ASP A 560 -4.31 6.18 -8.07
C ASP A 560 -4.85 6.14 -9.52
N GLN A 561 -4.76 5.00 -10.18
CA GLN A 561 -5.50 4.74 -11.43
C GLN A 561 -6.99 4.52 -11.20
N VAL A 562 -7.46 4.51 -9.95
CA VAL A 562 -8.88 4.34 -9.65
C VAL A 562 -9.70 5.51 -10.18
N GLU A 563 -9.22 6.76 -10.06
CA GLU A 563 -9.99 7.92 -10.54
C GLU A 563 -10.03 8.04 -12.07
N GLU A 564 -8.90 7.86 -12.75
CA GLU A 564 -8.83 7.91 -14.21
C GLU A 564 -9.49 6.69 -14.88
N ASN A 565 -9.40 5.53 -14.23
CA ASN A 565 -10.07 4.29 -14.66
C ASN A 565 -11.56 4.24 -14.31
N MET A 566 -12.06 4.98 -13.34
CA MET A 566 -13.46 4.89 -12.90
C MET A 566 -14.44 5.41 -13.96
N VAL A 567 -14.07 6.45 -14.73
CA VAL A 567 -14.88 6.91 -15.86
C VAL A 567 -14.87 5.86 -16.97
N ASN A 568 -13.70 5.35 -17.33
CA ASN A 568 -13.58 4.28 -18.32
C ASN A 568 -14.32 3.02 -17.86
N LEU A 569 -14.22 2.71 -16.58
CA LEU A 569 -14.94 1.63 -15.92
C LEU A 569 -16.47 1.82 -15.99
N ALA A 570 -16.95 3.02 -15.72
CA ALA A 570 -18.36 3.36 -15.84
C ALA A 570 -18.83 3.30 -17.31
N MET A 571 -18.00 3.79 -18.24
CA MET A 571 -18.28 3.68 -19.68
C MET A 571 -18.35 2.23 -20.14
N ASP A 572 -17.47 1.36 -19.66
CA ASP A 572 -17.47 -0.06 -19.97
C ASP A 572 -18.69 -0.78 -19.37
N LEU A 573 -19.02 -0.47 -18.12
CA LEU A 573 -20.19 -1.03 -17.42
C LEU A 573 -21.51 -0.70 -18.12
N PHE A 574 -21.64 0.52 -18.61
CA PHE A 574 -22.87 0.98 -19.25
C PHE A 574 -22.77 1.02 -20.78
N ARG A 575 -21.77 0.32 -21.37
CA ARG A 575 -21.50 0.34 -22.82
C ARG A 575 -22.76 0.00 -23.64
N ASP A 576 -23.49 -1.04 -23.24
CA ASP A 576 -24.70 -1.51 -23.94
C ASP A 576 -25.90 -0.57 -23.80
N LYS A 577 -25.82 0.39 -22.86
CA LYS A 577 -26.87 1.42 -22.62
C LYS A 577 -26.47 2.80 -23.16
N LEU A 578 -25.20 2.97 -23.60
CA LEU A 578 -24.65 4.19 -24.17
C LEU A 578 -24.75 4.21 -25.70
#